data_c55c555f485225dc703c53c7adbf944d
#
_entry.id   c55c555f485225dc703c53c7adbf944d
#
_cell.length_a   1.000
_cell.length_b   1.000
_cell.length_c   1.000
_cell.angle_alpha   90.00
_cell.angle_beta   90.00
_cell.angle_gamma   90.00
#
_symmetry.space_group_name_H-M   'P 1'
#
loop_
_entity.id
_entity.type
_entity.pdbx_description
1 polymer ?
#
loop_
_entity_poly.entity_id
_entity_poly.type
_entity_poly.pdbx_seq_one_letter_code
_entity_poly.pdbx_strand_id
1 'polypeptide(L)'
;VIGAIFGGLPTNYFGRKRTLLWIGYLYSISAIGSAISYDPITFAFFRFLGGVGIGISTIAAPAYISEISDSNERGKLVGYYQLNIVIGILFAFVSNFFLKELGESSWRFMVGVEAFPAIIYTIMVFYISQSPRWIFLSGDVSKSEFIYEKLFSIKEKQIFLKEISETKN
;
A
#
# COMPACT_ATOMS: atom_id res chain seq x y z
N VAL A 1 -2.68 -14.08 -5.87
CA VAL A 1 -2.33 -14.19 -7.30
C VAL A 1 -3.17 -13.23 -8.15
N ILE A 2 -4.53 -13.29 -8.12
CA ILE A 2 -5.41 -12.42 -8.94
C ILE A 2 -5.10 -10.93 -8.74
N GLY A 3 -5.02 -10.46 -7.50
CA GLY A 3 -4.69 -9.07 -7.19
C GLY A 3 -3.31 -8.64 -7.72
N ALA A 4 -2.32 -9.54 -7.74
CA ALA A 4 -0.99 -9.24 -8.28
C ALA A 4 -1.00 -9.15 -9.81
N ILE A 5 -1.77 -10.00 -10.51
CA ILE A 5 -1.86 -9.94 -11.97
C ILE A 5 -2.51 -8.63 -12.43
N PHE A 6 -3.60 -8.23 -11.80
CA PHE A 6 -4.36 -7.05 -12.20
C PHE A 6 -3.97 -5.76 -11.46
N GLY A 7 -3.11 -5.84 -10.44
CA GLY A 7 -2.76 -4.70 -9.57
C GLY A 7 -2.11 -3.51 -10.27
N GLY A 8 -1.48 -3.74 -11.42
CA GLY A 8 -0.91 -2.68 -12.26
C GLY A 8 -1.98 -1.76 -12.87
N LEU A 9 -3.14 -2.30 -13.24
CA LEU A 9 -4.22 -1.54 -13.88
C LEU A 9 -4.76 -0.40 -12.98
N PRO A 10 -5.26 -0.67 -11.75
CA PRO A 10 -5.73 0.39 -10.86
C PRO A 10 -4.62 1.36 -10.46
N THR A 11 -3.39 0.87 -10.30
CA THR A 11 -2.24 1.71 -9.93
C THR A 11 -1.92 2.73 -11.02
N ASN A 12 -2.02 2.36 -12.28
CA ASN A 12 -1.78 3.27 -13.41
C ASN A 12 -2.96 4.20 -13.67
N TYR A 13 -4.19 3.69 -13.56
CA TYR A 13 -5.40 4.46 -13.89
C TYR A 13 -5.78 5.47 -12.80
N PHE A 14 -5.88 5.03 -11.55
CA PHE A 14 -6.32 5.90 -10.43
C PHE A 14 -5.16 6.63 -9.74
N GLY A 15 -3.92 6.24 -10.03
CA GLY A 15 -2.73 6.75 -9.37
C GLY A 15 -2.38 6.02 -8.08
N ARG A 16 -1.11 6.14 -7.69
CA ARG A 16 -0.51 5.35 -6.58
C ARG A 16 -1.21 5.60 -5.24
N LYS A 17 -1.39 6.86 -4.85
CA LYS A 17 -2.03 7.22 -3.57
C LYS A 17 -3.45 6.69 -3.45
N ARG A 18 -4.28 6.87 -4.49
CA ARG A 18 -5.67 6.39 -4.47
C ARG A 18 -5.73 4.87 -4.38
N THR A 19 -4.88 4.18 -5.13
CA THR A 19 -4.78 2.71 -5.06
C THR A 19 -4.38 2.25 -3.67
N LEU A 20 -3.39 2.89 -3.03
CA LEU A 20 -2.99 2.57 -1.66
C LEU A 20 -4.12 2.81 -0.65
N LEU A 21 -4.95 3.85 -0.82
CA LEU A 21 -6.15 4.07 -0.01
C LEU A 21 -7.17 2.92 -0.18
N TRP A 22 -7.46 2.52 -1.42
CA TRP A 22 -8.36 1.39 -1.68
C TRP A 22 -7.85 0.08 -1.05
N ILE A 23 -6.54 -0.16 -1.09
CA ILE A 23 -5.90 -1.30 -0.42
C ILE A 23 -6.16 -1.23 1.10
N GLY A 24 -5.99 -0.05 1.71
CA GLY A 24 -6.25 0.14 3.14
C GLY A 24 -7.70 -0.16 3.53
N TYR A 25 -8.66 0.30 2.73
CA TYR A 25 -10.08 -0.03 2.94
C TYR A 25 -10.34 -1.53 2.79
N LEU A 26 -9.79 -2.18 1.75
CA LEU A 26 -9.94 -3.62 1.56
C LEU A 26 -9.38 -4.42 2.74
N TYR A 27 -8.22 -4.01 3.29
CA TYR A 27 -7.65 -4.64 4.48
C TYR A 27 -8.53 -4.47 5.71
N SER A 28 -8.99 -3.25 5.97
CA SER A 28 -9.83 -2.95 7.12
C SER A 28 -11.16 -3.72 7.06
N ILE A 29 -11.82 -3.71 5.90
CA ILE A 29 -13.07 -4.46 5.67
C ILE A 29 -12.84 -5.97 5.79
N SER A 30 -11.74 -6.49 5.22
CA SER A 30 -11.40 -7.90 5.31
C SER A 30 -11.16 -8.35 6.74
N ALA A 31 -10.38 -7.62 7.53
CA ALA A 31 -10.06 -7.96 8.90
C ALA A 31 -11.32 -7.94 9.79
N ILE A 32 -12.10 -6.86 9.74
CA ILE A 32 -13.34 -6.71 10.51
C ILE A 32 -14.37 -7.76 10.07
N GLY A 33 -14.61 -7.88 8.76
CA GLY A 33 -15.60 -8.83 8.22
C GLY A 33 -15.25 -10.28 8.52
N SER A 34 -13.97 -10.66 8.47
CA SER A 34 -13.53 -12.01 8.84
C SER A 34 -13.72 -12.28 10.35
N ALA A 35 -13.45 -11.29 11.21
CA ALA A 35 -13.60 -11.44 12.66
C ALA A 35 -15.05 -11.65 13.11
N ILE A 36 -16.01 -10.99 12.44
CA ILE A 36 -17.44 -11.08 12.76
C ILE A 36 -18.20 -12.14 11.97
N SER A 37 -17.54 -12.85 11.03
CA SER A 37 -18.18 -13.89 10.23
C SER A 37 -18.64 -15.06 11.09
N TYR A 38 -19.84 -15.60 10.78
CA TYR A 38 -20.42 -16.73 11.48
C TYR A 38 -20.35 -18.05 10.67
N ASP A 39 -20.22 -17.94 9.36
CA ASP A 39 -20.15 -19.08 8.44
C ASP A 39 -18.84 -19.08 7.64
N PRO A 40 -18.36 -20.26 7.21
CA PRO A 40 -17.11 -20.39 6.46
C PRO A 40 -17.12 -19.65 5.12
N ILE A 41 -18.28 -19.52 4.47
CA ILE A 41 -18.39 -18.87 3.15
C ILE A 41 -18.16 -17.37 3.30
N THR A 42 -18.83 -16.73 4.27
CA THR A 42 -18.65 -15.29 4.55
C THR A 42 -17.20 -15.02 4.98
N PHE A 43 -16.63 -15.87 5.82
CA PHE A 43 -15.22 -15.78 6.20
C PHE A 43 -14.30 -15.83 4.96
N ALA A 44 -14.47 -16.82 4.09
CA ALA A 44 -13.67 -16.97 2.89
C ALA A 44 -13.81 -15.77 1.93
N PHE A 45 -15.01 -15.20 1.82
CA PHE A 45 -15.26 -14.00 1.02
C PHE A 45 -14.46 -12.79 1.52
N PHE A 46 -14.48 -12.50 2.81
CA PHE A 46 -13.72 -11.40 3.36
C PHE A 46 -12.21 -11.65 3.24
N ARG A 47 -11.73 -12.87 3.45
CA ARG A 47 -10.32 -13.25 3.22
C ARG A 47 -9.92 -13.12 1.76
N PHE A 48 -10.79 -13.42 0.83
CA PHE A 48 -10.55 -13.21 -0.59
C PHE A 48 -10.34 -11.70 -0.90
N LEU A 49 -11.19 -10.82 -0.35
CA LEU A 49 -11.04 -9.37 -0.52
C LEU A 49 -9.69 -8.88 0.01
N GLY A 50 -9.27 -9.33 1.20
CA GLY A 50 -7.95 -9.03 1.76
C GLY A 50 -6.82 -9.53 0.88
N GLY A 51 -6.95 -10.74 0.35
CA GLY A 51 -5.98 -11.33 -0.58
C GLY A 51 -5.82 -10.55 -1.88
N VAL A 52 -6.92 -10.00 -2.42
CA VAL A 52 -6.86 -9.08 -3.56
C VAL A 52 -6.10 -7.81 -3.19
N GLY A 53 -6.40 -7.21 -2.03
CA GLY A 53 -5.67 -6.05 -1.51
C GLY A 53 -4.16 -6.30 -1.38
N ILE A 54 -3.76 -7.45 -0.78
CA ILE A 54 -2.35 -7.87 -0.69
C ILE A 54 -1.72 -7.93 -2.08
N GLY A 55 -2.38 -8.60 -3.03
CA GLY A 55 -1.86 -8.72 -4.39
C GLY A 55 -1.64 -7.38 -5.09
N ILE A 56 -2.56 -6.43 -4.93
CA ILE A 56 -2.41 -5.07 -5.49
C ILE A 56 -1.27 -4.32 -4.80
N SER A 57 -1.12 -4.48 -3.48
CA SER A 57 -0.10 -3.76 -2.69
C SER A 57 1.32 -4.15 -3.06
N THR A 58 1.57 -5.40 -3.48
CA THR A 58 2.90 -5.85 -3.92
C THR A 58 3.42 -5.10 -5.14
N ILE A 59 2.54 -4.48 -5.92
CA ILE A 59 2.89 -3.64 -7.07
C ILE A 59 2.83 -2.16 -6.70
N ALA A 60 1.73 -1.73 -6.08
CA ALA A 60 1.47 -0.32 -5.82
C ALA A 60 2.45 0.31 -4.82
N ALA A 61 2.83 -0.40 -3.75
CA ALA A 61 3.69 0.15 -2.71
C ALA A 61 5.14 0.32 -3.16
N PRO A 62 5.82 -0.67 -3.76
CA PRO A 62 7.17 -0.47 -4.31
C PRO A 62 7.20 0.57 -5.44
N ALA A 63 6.18 0.61 -6.31
CA ALA A 63 6.08 1.62 -7.36
C ALA A 63 6.00 3.03 -6.77
N TYR A 64 5.14 3.24 -5.77
CA TYR A 64 5.03 4.52 -5.08
C TYR A 64 6.36 4.93 -4.43
N ILE A 65 6.99 4.03 -3.67
CA ILE A 65 8.28 4.27 -3.01
C ILE A 65 9.33 4.67 -4.04
N SER A 66 9.43 3.95 -5.16
CA SER A 66 10.42 4.25 -6.20
C SER A 66 10.21 5.61 -6.90
N GLU A 67 8.95 6.09 -6.95
CA GLU A 67 8.60 7.35 -7.60
C GLU A 67 8.77 8.58 -6.70
N ILE A 68 8.76 8.39 -5.37
CA ILE A 68 8.96 9.48 -4.40
C ILE A 68 10.37 9.49 -3.79
N SER A 69 11.20 8.50 -4.14
CA SER A 69 12.54 8.34 -3.60
C SER A 69 13.58 8.95 -4.53
N ASP A 70 14.61 9.57 -3.94
CA ASP A 70 15.82 9.93 -4.65
C ASP A 70 16.53 8.69 -5.19
N SER A 71 17.20 8.84 -6.34
CA SER A 71 17.92 7.76 -7.02
C SER A 71 18.95 7.06 -6.11
N ASN A 72 19.61 7.81 -5.24
CA ASN A 72 20.62 7.29 -4.31
C ASN A 72 20.02 6.52 -3.12
N GLU A 73 18.79 6.84 -2.72
CA GLU A 73 18.12 6.28 -1.54
C GLU A 73 17.07 5.19 -1.90
N ARG A 74 16.72 5.08 -3.17
CA ARG A 74 15.67 4.16 -3.66
C ARG A 74 15.87 2.72 -3.19
N GLY A 75 17.08 2.18 -3.34
CA GLY A 75 17.39 0.81 -2.92
C GLY A 75 17.22 0.60 -1.41
N LYS A 76 17.62 1.58 -0.60
CA LYS A 76 17.52 1.57 0.86
C LYS A 76 16.05 1.62 1.31
N LEU A 77 15.22 2.47 0.67
CA LEU A 77 13.81 2.60 1.00
C LEU A 77 13.00 1.35 0.61
N VAL A 78 13.32 0.71 -0.51
CA VAL A 78 12.77 -0.60 -0.87
C VAL A 78 13.20 -1.67 0.13
N GLY A 79 14.44 -1.62 0.63
CA GLY A 79 14.91 -2.49 1.71
C GLY A 79 14.12 -2.30 3.01
N TYR A 80 13.82 -1.06 3.40
CA TYR A 80 12.94 -0.78 4.56
C TYR A 80 11.51 -1.29 4.35
N TYR A 81 10.97 -1.18 3.14
CA TYR A 81 9.67 -1.78 2.82
C TYR A 81 9.66 -3.29 3.08
N GLN A 82 10.70 -4.00 2.61
CA GLN A 82 10.84 -5.44 2.83
C GLN A 82 11.02 -5.77 4.32
N LEU A 83 11.82 -5.00 5.04
CA LEU A 83 11.99 -5.14 6.50
C LEU A 83 10.67 -4.99 7.25
N ASN A 84 9.86 -3.99 6.89
CA ASN A 84 8.53 -3.79 7.50
C ASN A 84 7.60 -4.97 7.29
N ILE A 85 7.66 -5.66 6.13
CA ILE A 85 6.89 -6.90 5.91
C ILE A 85 7.30 -7.97 6.93
N VAL A 86 8.60 -8.20 7.11
CA VAL A 86 9.11 -9.20 8.06
C VAL A 86 8.73 -8.85 9.51
N ILE A 87 8.86 -7.58 9.89
CA ILE A 87 8.43 -7.10 11.20
C ILE A 87 6.91 -7.30 11.39
N GLY A 88 6.10 -7.01 10.38
CA GLY A 88 4.65 -7.24 10.42
C GLY A 88 4.29 -8.71 10.64
N ILE A 89 5.00 -9.63 9.98
CA ILE A 89 4.84 -11.08 10.17
C ILE A 89 5.20 -11.46 11.62
N LEU A 90 6.31 -10.93 12.16
CA LEU A 90 6.69 -11.18 13.56
C LEU A 90 5.62 -10.71 14.53
N PHE A 91 5.11 -9.49 14.37
CA PHE A 91 4.01 -8.97 15.20
C PHE A 91 2.74 -9.81 15.11
N ALA A 92 2.40 -10.33 13.92
CA ALA A 92 1.27 -11.22 13.74
C ALA A 92 1.43 -12.52 14.54
N PHE A 93 2.62 -13.14 14.51
CA PHE A 93 2.90 -14.33 15.31
C PHE A 93 2.85 -14.06 16.81
N VAL A 94 3.45 -12.95 17.26
CA VAL A 94 3.46 -12.56 18.67
C VAL A 94 2.05 -12.28 19.17
N SER A 95 1.25 -11.51 18.44
CA SER A 95 -0.14 -11.23 18.82
C SER A 95 -0.98 -12.49 18.88
N ASN A 96 -0.86 -13.39 17.90
CA ASN A 96 -1.57 -14.65 17.87
C ASN A 96 -1.16 -15.57 19.05
N PHE A 97 0.11 -15.55 19.43
CA PHE A 97 0.58 -16.30 20.61
C PHE A 97 -0.13 -15.86 21.90
N PHE A 98 -0.31 -14.56 22.12
CA PHE A 98 -1.03 -14.06 23.29
C PHE A 98 -2.55 -14.24 23.21
N LEU A 99 -3.11 -14.19 22.00
CA LEU A 99 -4.55 -14.28 21.80
C LEU A 99 -5.09 -15.72 21.79
N LYS A 100 -4.23 -16.75 21.62
CA LYS A 100 -4.65 -18.16 21.54
C LYS A 100 -5.35 -18.67 22.81
N GLU A 101 -5.09 -18.06 23.96
CA GLU A 101 -5.61 -18.51 25.27
C GLU A 101 -6.95 -17.86 25.66
N LEU A 102 -7.54 -17.04 24.76
CA LEU A 102 -8.82 -16.34 25.02
C LEU A 102 -10.08 -17.23 24.89
N GLY A 103 -9.93 -18.55 24.78
CA GLY A 103 -11.03 -19.51 24.72
C GLY A 103 -11.44 -19.89 23.29
N GLU A 104 -12.65 -20.46 23.14
CA GLU A 104 -13.13 -21.03 21.86
C GLU A 104 -13.21 -20.02 20.70
N SER A 105 -13.42 -18.74 21.01
CA SER A 105 -13.49 -17.66 20.00
C SER A 105 -12.16 -16.95 19.76
N SER A 106 -11.04 -17.48 20.27
CA SER A 106 -9.70 -16.85 20.17
C SER A 106 -9.30 -16.55 18.69
N TRP A 107 -9.69 -17.41 17.75
CA TRP A 107 -9.41 -17.21 16.33
C TRP A 107 -10.02 -15.91 15.78
N ARG A 108 -11.18 -15.47 16.31
CA ARG A 108 -11.82 -14.21 15.90
C ARG A 108 -11.00 -12.99 16.33
N PHE A 109 -10.43 -13.04 17.53
CA PHE A 109 -9.55 -12.01 18.03
C PHE A 109 -8.22 -11.98 17.28
N MET A 110 -7.66 -13.16 16.94
CA MET A 110 -6.43 -13.27 16.12
C MET A 110 -6.61 -12.63 14.75
N VAL A 111 -7.75 -12.86 14.10
CA VAL A 111 -8.07 -12.25 12.81
C VAL A 111 -8.43 -10.78 12.95
N GLY A 112 -9.21 -10.44 13.99
CA GLY A 112 -9.69 -9.08 14.22
C GLY A 112 -8.59 -8.08 14.56
N VAL A 113 -7.52 -8.53 15.22
CA VAL A 113 -6.39 -7.66 15.57
C VAL A 113 -5.69 -7.08 14.32
N GLU A 114 -5.80 -7.75 13.17
CA GLU A 114 -5.29 -7.25 11.87
C GLU A 114 -5.97 -5.92 11.46
N ALA A 115 -7.18 -5.64 11.96
CA ALA A 115 -7.87 -4.39 11.66
C ALA A 115 -7.13 -3.16 12.21
N PHE A 116 -6.45 -3.29 13.35
CA PHE A 116 -5.73 -2.19 13.99
C PHE A 116 -4.62 -1.62 13.08
N PRO A 117 -3.63 -2.41 12.63
CA PRO A 117 -2.62 -1.90 11.70
C PRO A 117 -3.22 -1.48 10.34
N ALA A 118 -4.29 -2.13 9.86
CA ALA A 118 -4.94 -1.76 8.61
C ALA A 118 -5.58 -0.36 8.68
N ILE A 119 -6.22 -0.02 9.79
CA ILE A 119 -6.79 1.32 10.01
C ILE A 119 -5.69 2.36 10.12
N ILE A 120 -4.63 2.10 10.89
CA ILE A 120 -3.47 3.00 11.01
C ILE A 120 -2.86 3.25 9.63
N TYR A 121 -2.61 2.20 8.86
CA TYR A 121 -2.12 2.30 7.49
C TYR A 121 -3.02 3.20 6.63
N THR A 122 -4.33 2.98 6.67
CA THR A 122 -5.30 3.76 5.89
C THR A 122 -5.24 5.25 6.26
N ILE A 123 -5.18 5.55 7.56
CA ILE A 123 -5.05 6.92 8.06
C ILE A 123 -3.73 7.55 7.57
N MET A 124 -2.61 6.84 7.68
CA MET A 124 -1.32 7.36 7.25
C MET A 124 -1.29 7.65 5.75
N VAL A 125 -1.93 6.82 4.92
CA VAL A 125 -2.00 7.03 3.47
C VAL A 125 -2.78 8.31 3.10
N PHE A 126 -3.69 8.81 3.93
CA PHE A 126 -4.32 10.11 3.68
C PHE A 126 -3.32 11.27 3.69
N TYR A 127 -2.27 11.19 4.50
CA TYR A 127 -1.28 12.26 4.67
C TYR A 127 -0.14 12.23 3.64
N ILE A 128 0.07 11.12 2.92
CA ILE A 128 1.10 11.06 1.88
C ILE A 128 0.71 11.89 0.65
N SER A 129 1.71 12.38 -0.07
CA SER A 129 1.52 13.11 -1.33
C SER A 129 1.21 12.16 -2.49
N GLN A 130 0.61 12.66 -3.56
CA GLN A 130 0.51 11.89 -4.80
C GLN A 130 1.89 11.77 -5.45
N SER A 131 2.09 10.74 -6.28
CA SER A 131 3.30 10.60 -7.06
C SER A 131 3.41 11.74 -8.10
N PRO A 132 4.50 12.51 -8.10
CA PRO A 132 4.71 13.57 -9.08
C PRO A 132 4.78 13.00 -10.51
N ARG A 133 5.40 11.84 -10.69
CA ARG A 133 5.50 11.18 -11.99
C ARG A 133 4.11 10.82 -12.56
N TRP A 134 3.22 10.29 -11.73
CA TRP A 134 1.87 9.96 -12.19
C TRP A 134 1.06 11.22 -12.55
N ILE A 135 1.17 12.29 -11.75
CA ILE A 135 0.48 13.56 -12.03
C ILE A 135 0.96 14.16 -13.36
N PHE A 136 2.26 14.11 -13.61
CA PHE A 136 2.82 14.60 -14.87
C PHE A 136 2.25 13.81 -16.06
N LEU A 137 2.25 12.47 -15.99
CA LEU A 137 1.71 11.61 -17.05
C LEU A 137 0.20 11.78 -17.25
N SER A 138 -0.52 12.22 -16.22
CA SER A 138 -1.97 12.54 -16.31
C SER A 138 -2.26 13.92 -16.92
N GLY A 139 -1.22 14.73 -17.24
CA GLY A 139 -1.34 15.99 -17.94
C GLY A 139 -1.27 17.25 -17.08
N ASP A 140 -1.22 17.14 -15.74
CA ASP A 140 -1.14 18.28 -14.83
C ASP A 140 0.32 18.60 -14.47
N VAL A 141 1.03 19.24 -15.43
CA VAL A 141 2.45 19.55 -15.30
C VAL A 141 2.73 20.49 -14.11
N SER A 142 1.92 21.55 -13.94
CA SER A 142 2.13 22.56 -12.88
C SER A 142 2.05 21.94 -11.48
N LYS A 143 1.06 21.06 -11.26
CA LYS A 143 0.90 20.37 -9.99
C LYS A 143 2.00 19.33 -9.73
N SER A 144 2.47 18.66 -10.77
CA SER A 144 3.60 17.74 -10.71
C SER A 144 4.86 18.47 -10.26
N GLU A 145 5.17 19.62 -10.87
CA GLU A 145 6.32 20.44 -10.51
C GLU A 145 6.26 20.92 -9.06
N PHE A 146 5.11 21.42 -8.61
CA PHE A 146 4.92 21.86 -7.24
C PHE A 146 5.17 20.75 -6.21
N ILE A 147 4.66 19.54 -6.46
CA ILE A 147 4.89 18.40 -5.57
C ILE A 147 6.34 17.93 -5.63
N TYR A 148 6.96 17.99 -6.81
CA TYR A 148 8.35 17.62 -6.98
C TYR A 148 9.29 18.57 -6.21
N GLU A 149 9.07 19.89 -6.28
CA GLU A 149 9.82 20.89 -5.50
C GLU A 149 9.69 20.68 -3.98
N LYS A 150 8.57 20.16 -3.53
CA LYS A 150 8.35 19.86 -2.11
C LYS A 150 9.10 18.61 -1.64
N LEU A 151 9.34 17.66 -2.54
CA LEU A 151 9.92 16.34 -2.19
C LEU A 151 11.42 16.27 -2.50
N PHE A 152 11.91 16.99 -3.51
CA PHE A 152 13.25 16.85 -4.06
C PHE A 152 13.99 18.19 -4.19
N SER A 153 15.32 18.10 -4.36
CA SER A 153 16.16 19.27 -4.60
C SER A 153 16.03 19.82 -6.03
N ILE A 154 16.44 21.09 -6.24
CA ILE A 154 16.35 21.76 -7.55
C ILE A 154 17.15 21.03 -8.65
N LYS A 155 18.29 20.41 -8.30
CA LYS A 155 19.12 19.66 -9.27
C LYS A 155 18.39 18.43 -9.81
N GLU A 156 17.65 17.74 -8.97
CA GLU A 156 16.90 16.54 -9.33
C GLU A 156 15.69 16.85 -10.20
N LYS A 157 15.09 18.04 -10.02
CA LYS A 157 14.00 18.53 -10.87
C LYS A 157 14.37 18.56 -12.34
N GLN A 158 15.58 19.04 -12.68
CA GLN A 158 16.02 19.13 -14.07
C GLN A 158 16.22 17.75 -14.71
N ILE A 159 16.76 16.81 -13.94
CA ILE A 159 16.94 15.42 -14.39
C ILE A 159 15.57 14.76 -14.62
N PHE A 160 14.65 14.91 -13.66
CA PHE A 160 13.28 14.38 -13.75
C PHE A 160 12.51 14.90 -14.96
N LEU A 161 12.53 16.21 -15.22
CA LEU A 161 11.87 16.81 -16.36
C LEU A 161 12.45 16.31 -17.70
N LYS A 162 13.76 16.07 -17.75
CA LYS A 162 14.43 15.51 -18.92
C LYS A 162 14.03 14.06 -19.17
N GLU A 163 14.10 13.20 -18.14
CA GLU A 163 13.72 11.78 -18.24
C GLU A 163 12.26 11.60 -18.69
N ILE A 164 11.36 12.44 -18.20
CA ILE A 164 9.94 12.32 -18.55
C ILE A 164 9.65 12.87 -19.95
N SER A 165 10.35 13.92 -20.37
CA SER A 165 10.23 14.43 -21.75
C SER A 165 10.67 13.38 -22.78
N GLU A 166 11.70 12.60 -22.46
CA GLU A 166 12.18 11.49 -23.29
C GLU A 166 11.21 10.29 -23.32
N THR A 167 10.43 10.09 -22.26
CA THR A 167 9.44 8.98 -22.16
C THR A 167 8.14 9.29 -22.94
N LYS A 168 7.91 10.54 -23.33
CA LYS A 168 6.70 11.01 -24.00
C LYS A 168 6.82 10.99 -25.53
N ASN A 169 8.03 10.78 -26.06
CA ASN A 169 8.35 10.56 -27.46
C ASN A 169 8.48 9.07 -27.76
#